data_0cf33ca2547ee149f7d7d79ef6d71dde
#
_entry.id   0cf33ca2547ee149f7d7d79ef6d71dde
#
_cell.length_a   1.000
_cell.length_b   1.000
_cell.length_c   1.000
_cell.angle_alpha   90.00
_cell.angle_beta   90.00
_cell.angle_gamma   90.00
#
_symmetry.space_group_name_H-M   'P 1'
#
loop_
_entity.id
_entity.type
_entity.pdbx_description
1 polymer ?
#
loop_
_entity_poly.entity_id
_entity_poly.type
_entity_poly.pdbx_seq_one_letter_code
_entity_poly.pdbx_strand_id
1 'polypeptide(L)'
;MLNLLIGGAAAWGLAVGALYLLQDSLLFPRGAARAPAYDLPARAARVELSSADGERLVGTVLPAAGRSRGLLLGFGGNAWNADDLVVFLARRLPDHDIVVFHYRGYAPSGGRPGE
;
A
#
# COMPACT_ATOMS: atom_id res chain seq x y z
N MET A 1 -37.24 17.92 -26.06
CA MET A 1 -36.23 18.61 -25.21
C MET A 1 -36.27 18.10 -23.76
N LEU A 2 -37.43 18.09 -23.10
CA LEU A 2 -37.55 17.64 -21.70
C LEU A 2 -37.01 16.20 -21.48
N ASN A 3 -37.38 15.26 -22.34
CA ASN A 3 -36.94 13.87 -22.25
C ASN A 3 -35.41 13.73 -22.41
N LEU A 4 -34.74 14.57 -23.20
CA LEU A 4 -33.32 14.62 -23.35
C LEU A 4 -32.62 15.14 -22.08
N LEU A 5 -33.21 16.16 -21.45
CA LEU A 5 -32.69 16.70 -20.18
C LEU A 5 -32.84 15.68 -19.06
N ILE A 6 -33.98 15.01 -18.97
CA ILE A 6 -34.23 13.95 -17.98
C ILE A 6 -33.25 12.78 -18.21
N GLY A 7 -33.10 12.35 -19.46
CA GLY A 7 -32.15 11.29 -19.81
C GLY A 7 -30.70 11.64 -19.47
N GLY A 8 -30.29 12.88 -19.77
CA GLY A 8 -28.98 13.38 -19.42
C GLY A 8 -28.73 13.44 -17.91
N ALA A 9 -29.69 13.96 -17.15
CA ALA A 9 -29.60 14.01 -15.69
C ALA A 9 -29.56 12.61 -15.07
N ALA A 10 -30.34 11.66 -15.57
CA ALA A 10 -30.33 10.29 -15.11
C ALA A 10 -28.96 9.60 -15.41
N ALA A 11 -28.46 9.76 -16.62
CA ALA A 11 -27.12 9.21 -16.98
C ALA A 11 -26.02 9.79 -16.14
N TRP A 12 -26.03 11.11 -15.89
CA TRP A 12 -25.06 11.77 -15.01
C TRP A 12 -25.17 11.27 -13.56
N GLY A 13 -26.36 11.16 -13.01
CA GLY A 13 -26.59 10.62 -11.67
C GLY A 13 -26.10 9.17 -11.52
N LEU A 14 -26.33 8.34 -12.53
CA LEU A 14 -25.82 6.96 -12.57
C LEU A 14 -24.28 6.94 -12.60
N ALA A 15 -23.65 7.80 -13.40
CA ALA A 15 -22.19 7.88 -13.46
C ALA A 15 -21.57 8.32 -12.13
N VAL A 16 -22.13 9.35 -11.49
CA VAL A 16 -21.70 9.81 -10.17
C VAL A 16 -21.91 8.73 -9.11
N GLY A 17 -23.07 8.07 -9.11
CA GLY A 17 -23.36 6.97 -8.21
C GLY A 17 -22.39 5.80 -8.38
N ALA A 18 -22.10 5.43 -9.62
CA ALA A 18 -21.12 4.38 -9.93
C ALA A 18 -19.71 4.76 -9.45
N LEU A 19 -19.25 5.98 -9.70
CA LEU A 19 -17.97 6.49 -9.22
C LEU A 19 -17.91 6.49 -7.69
N TYR A 20 -18.96 6.91 -7.01
CA TYR A 20 -19.06 6.88 -5.56
C TYR A 20 -18.92 5.45 -5.00
N LEU A 21 -19.59 4.47 -5.61
CA LEU A 21 -19.52 3.07 -5.18
C LEU A 21 -18.17 2.42 -5.49
N LEU A 22 -17.49 2.87 -6.53
CA LEU A 22 -16.21 2.31 -6.98
C LEU A 22 -14.99 3.08 -6.44
N GLN A 23 -15.18 4.23 -5.78
CA GLN A 23 -14.09 5.12 -5.36
C GLN A 23 -13.00 4.40 -4.56
N ASP A 24 -13.35 3.54 -3.60
CA ASP A 24 -12.37 2.81 -2.79
C ASP A 24 -11.51 1.88 -3.63
N SER A 25 -12.10 1.21 -4.62
CA SER A 25 -11.39 0.32 -5.53
C SER A 25 -10.47 1.07 -6.49
N LEU A 26 -10.87 2.27 -6.89
CA LEU A 26 -10.11 3.14 -7.79
C LEU A 26 -8.97 3.85 -7.04
N LEU A 27 -9.24 4.33 -5.83
CA LEU A 27 -8.24 5.03 -5.01
C LEU A 27 -7.24 4.07 -4.38
N PHE A 28 -7.65 2.85 -4.04
CA PHE A 28 -6.83 1.85 -3.38
C PHE A 28 -6.72 0.57 -4.22
N PRO A 29 -5.86 0.53 -5.24
CA PRO A 29 -5.71 -0.62 -6.15
C PRO A 29 -4.93 -1.76 -5.46
N ARG A 30 -5.50 -2.35 -4.41
CA ARG A 30 -4.88 -3.39 -3.58
C ARG A 30 -4.37 -4.60 -4.38
N GLY A 31 -5.02 -4.90 -5.49
CA GLY A 31 -4.61 -5.98 -6.38
C GLY A 31 -3.26 -5.75 -7.03
N ALA A 32 -2.92 -4.49 -7.34
CA ALA A 32 -1.64 -4.14 -7.97
C ALA A 32 -0.44 -4.30 -7.02
N ALA A 33 -0.66 -4.15 -5.71
CA ALA A 33 0.39 -4.26 -4.70
C ALA A 33 0.47 -5.66 -4.03
N ARG A 34 -0.30 -6.65 -4.53
CA ARG A 34 -0.44 -7.93 -3.83
C ARG A 34 0.82 -8.81 -3.89
N ALA A 35 1.49 -8.86 -5.01
CA ALA A 35 2.69 -9.69 -5.20
C ALA A 35 3.93 -8.82 -5.35
N PRO A 36 5.03 -9.12 -4.63
CA PRO A 36 6.29 -8.43 -4.82
C PRO A 36 6.89 -8.82 -6.19
N ALA A 37 7.58 -7.87 -6.82
CA ALA A 37 8.31 -8.09 -8.07
C ALA A 37 9.74 -8.62 -7.81
N TYR A 38 10.25 -8.48 -6.59
CA TYR A 38 11.60 -8.86 -6.21
C TYR A 38 11.59 -9.73 -4.95
N ASP A 39 12.53 -10.68 -4.89
CA ASP A 39 12.77 -11.46 -3.69
C ASP A 39 13.47 -10.61 -2.64
N LEU A 40 13.03 -10.76 -1.39
CA LEU A 40 13.68 -10.14 -0.25
C LEU A 40 15.06 -10.77 0.01
N PRO A 41 16.07 -9.97 0.39
CA PRO A 41 17.33 -10.51 0.87
C PRO A 41 17.14 -11.47 2.05
N ALA A 42 17.99 -12.52 2.14
CA ALA A 42 17.88 -13.55 3.17
C ALA A 42 17.94 -13.02 4.62
N ARG A 43 18.54 -11.83 4.81
CA ARG A 43 18.61 -11.16 6.13
C ARG A 43 17.34 -10.36 6.47
N ALA A 44 16.37 -10.28 5.58
CA ALA A 44 15.09 -9.63 5.87
C ALA A 44 14.26 -10.45 6.86
N ALA A 45 13.57 -9.79 7.76
CA ALA A 45 12.67 -10.40 8.72
C ALA A 45 11.29 -9.73 8.69
N ARG A 46 10.24 -10.51 8.92
CA ARG A 46 8.89 -9.99 9.10
C ARG A 46 8.72 -9.43 10.50
N VAL A 47 8.01 -8.32 10.59
CA VAL A 47 7.58 -7.71 11.85
C VAL A 47 6.10 -7.43 11.79
N GLU A 48 5.45 -7.57 12.92
CA GLU A 48 4.01 -7.32 13.07
C GLU A 48 3.78 -6.28 14.15
N LEU A 49 2.87 -5.37 13.88
CA LEU A 49 2.37 -4.38 14.83
C LEU A 49 0.85 -4.48 14.88
N SER A 50 0.28 -4.20 16.03
CA SER A 50 -1.15 -3.95 16.17
C SER A 50 -1.39 -2.45 16.22
N SER A 51 -2.27 -1.96 15.36
CA SER A 51 -2.73 -0.57 15.42
C SER A 51 -3.63 -0.35 16.64
N ALA A 52 -3.93 0.90 16.97
CA ALA A 52 -4.72 1.26 18.15
C ALA A 52 -6.14 0.63 18.15
N ASP A 53 -6.69 0.33 16.98
CA ASP A 53 -7.98 -0.34 16.79
C ASP A 53 -7.87 -1.87 16.66
N GLY A 54 -6.68 -2.44 16.92
CA GLY A 54 -6.44 -3.88 16.93
C GLY A 54 -6.12 -4.51 15.57
N GLU A 55 -6.06 -3.74 14.49
CA GLU A 55 -5.70 -4.28 13.18
C GLU A 55 -4.22 -4.64 13.09
N ARG A 56 -3.94 -5.79 12.49
CA ARG A 56 -2.59 -6.30 12.30
C ARG A 56 -1.92 -5.63 11.09
N LEU A 57 -0.81 -4.96 11.34
CA LEU A 57 0.06 -4.40 10.30
C LEU A 57 1.31 -5.27 10.19
N VAL A 58 1.62 -5.68 8.97
CA VAL A 58 2.79 -6.50 8.66
C VAL A 58 3.82 -5.64 7.94
N GLY A 59 5.05 -5.71 8.41
CA GLY A 59 6.17 -5.01 7.80
C GLY A 59 7.35 -5.93 7.53
N THR A 60 8.36 -5.37 6.92
CA THR A 60 9.64 -6.00 6.68
C THR A 60 10.73 -5.13 7.24
N VAL A 61 11.59 -5.73 8.06
CA VAL A 61 12.85 -5.14 8.53
C VAL A 61 13.98 -5.75 7.73
N LEU A 62 14.85 -4.92 7.19
CA LEU A 62 16.07 -5.33 6.54
C LEU A 62 17.25 -4.63 7.20
N PRO A 63 18.07 -5.34 7.99
CA PRO A 63 19.28 -4.77 8.55
C PRO A 63 20.26 -4.32 7.47
N ALA A 64 21.08 -3.33 7.77
CA ALA A 64 22.17 -2.88 6.90
C ALA A 64 23.09 -4.05 6.50
N ALA A 65 23.76 -3.93 5.37
CA ALA A 65 24.73 -4.95 4.91
C ALA A 65 26.00 -5.01 5.76
N GLY A 66 26.25 -3.95 6.55
CA GLY A 66 27.39 -3.82 7.45
C GLY A 66 27.04 -2.96 8.65
N ARG A 67 27.94 -2.05 9.05
CA ARG A 67 27.65 -1.11 10.14
C ARG A 67 26.54 -0.17 9.73
N SER A 68 25.44 -0.18 10.48
CA SER A 68 24.32 0.71 10.23
C SER A 68 24.66 2.17 10.53
N ARG A 69 24.25 3.08 9.65
CA ARG A 69 24.35 4.53 9.83
C ARG A 69 23.06 5.15 10.36
N GLY A 70 21.98 4.39 10.37
CA GLY A 70 20.69 4.84 10.85
C GLY A 70 19.53 3.96 10.35
N LEU A 71 18.34 4.26 10.85
CA LEU A 71 17.10 3.60 10.48
C LEU A 71 16.33 4.42 9.46
N LEU A 72 15.92 3.78 8.37
CA LEU A 72 15.01 4.32 7.37
C LEU A 72 13.64 3.70 7.55
N LEU A 73 12.64 4.52 7.76
CA LEU A 73 11.24 4.12 7.71
C LEU A 73 10.68 4.52 6.33
N GLY A 74 10.35 3.52 5.51
CA GLY A 74 9.87 3.72 4.15
C GLY A 74 8.35 3.72 4.05
N PHE A 75 7.82 4.60 3.21
CA PHE A 75 6.40 4.67 2.85
C PHE A 75 6.27 4.63 1.33
N GLY A 76 5.59 3.62 0.81
CA GLY A 76 5.37 3.45 -0.62
C GLY A 76 4.15 4.21 -1.13
N GLY A 77 3.96 4.21 -2.44
CA GLY A 77 2.71 4.67 -3.05
C GLY A 77 1.60 3.62 -2.98
N ASN A 78 0.39 4.02 -3.34
CA ASN A 78 -0.84 3.21 -3.28
C ASN A 78 -0.78 1.85 -3.96
N ALA A 79 -0.06 1.74 -5.07
CA ALA A 79 0.04 0.51 -5.87
C ALA A 79 1.39 -0.18 -5.69
N TRP A 80 2.21 0.26 -4.73
CA TRP A 80 3.55 -0.27 -4.53
C TRP A 80 3.57 -1.31 -3.43
N ASN A 81 4.18 -2.48 -3.71
CA ASN A 81 4.40 -3.50 -2.70
C ASN A 81 5.49 -3.02 -1.72
N ALA A 82 5.26 -3.18 -0.41
CA ALA A 82 6.20 -2.74 0.62
C ALA A 82 7.55 -3.47 0.54
N ASP A 83 7.54 -4.75 0.16
CA ASP A 83 8.78 -5.53 0.02
C ASP A 83 9.63 -5.02 -1.15
N ASP A 84 9.02 -4.61 -2.25
CA ASP A 84 9.72 -3.99 -3.39
C ASP A 84 10.37 -2.67 -2.98
N LEU A 85 9.71 -1.89 -2.11
CA LEU A 85 10.29 -0.67 -1.56
C LEU A 85 11.50 -0.97 -0.66
N VAL A 86 11.45 -2.05 0.14
CA VAL A 86 12.62 -2.50 0.92
C VAL A 86 13.81 -2.78 0.00
N VAL A 87 13.59 -3.56 -1.07
CA VAL A 87 14.64 -3.89 -2.04
C VAL A 87 15.17 -2.64 -2.74
N PHE A 88 14.28 -1.73 -3.12
CA PHE A 88 14.64 -0.47 -3.77
C PHE A 88 15.52 0.42 -2.87
N LEU A 89 15.16 0.57 -1.60
CA LEU A 89 15.91 1.37 -0.63
C LEU A 89 17.26 0.71 -0.32
N ALA A 90 17.30 -0.61 -0.14
CA ALA A 90 18.51 -1.35 0.16
C ALA A 90 19.59 -1.25 -0.93
N ARG A 91 19.17 -1.17 -2.18
CA ARG A 91 20.10 -0.97 -3.31
C ARG A 91 20.73 0.42 -3.34
N ARG A 92 20.07 1.41 -2.79
CA ARG A 92 20.52 2.81 -2.78
C ARG A 92 21.21 3.22 -1.50
N LEU A 93 20.78 2.64 -0.39
CA LEU A 93 21.23 2.99 0.97
C LEU A 93 21.59 1.71 1.73
N PRO A 94 22.60 0.95 1.27
CA PRO A 94 22.95 -0.37 1.82
C PRO A 94 23.50 -0.32 3.25
N ASP A 95 23.88 0.87 3.71
CA ASP A 95 24.42 1.16 5.03
C ASP A 95 23.35 1.63 6.04
N HIS A 96 22.06 1.43 5.73
CA HIS A 96 20.96 1.75 6.64
C HIS A 96 20.12 0.51 6.96
N ASP A 97 19.61 0.46 8.18
CA ASP A 97 18.54 -0.44 8.54
C ASP A 97 17.24 0.09 7.91
N ILE A 98 16.45 -0.77 7.31
CA ILE A 98 15.24 -0.38 6.57
C ILE A 98 14.05 -1.06 7.20
N VAL A 99 12.98 -0.29 7.43
CA VAL A 99 11.69 -0.79 7.88
C VAL A 99 10.60 -0.23 6.97
N VAL A 100 9.77 -1.11 6.43
CA VAL A 100 8.61 -0.73 5.62
C VAL A 100 7.43 -1.57 6.03
N PHE A 101 6.26 -0.96 6.22
CA PHE A 101 5.01 -1.66 6.49
C PHE A 101 4.10 -1.67 5.27
N HIS A 102 3.42 -2.79 5.07
CA HIS A 102 2.27 -2.83 4.18
C HIS A 102 1.15 -2.00 4.79
N TYR A 103 0.55 -1.13 4.00
CA TYR A 103 -0.55 -0.32 4.48
C TYR A 103 -1.74 -1.16 4.92
N ARG A 104 -2.53 -0.63 5.82
CA ARG A 104 -3.81 -1.21 6.24
C ARG A 104 -4.65 -1.56 5.00
N GLY A 105 -5.18 -2.79 4.96
CA GLY A 105 -5.95 -3.30 3.83
C GLY A 105 -5.13 -3.77 2.63
N TYR A 106 -3.81 -3.65 2.67
CA TYR A 106 -2.90 -4.22 1.68
C TYR A 106 -2.24 -5.47 2.25
N ALA A 107 -2.45 -6.61 1.56
CA ALA A 107 -1.88 -7.88 2.00
C ALA A 107 -0.35 -7.81 2.16
N PRO A 108 0.21 -8.39 3.23
CA PRO A 108 -0.41 -9.25 4.23
C PRO A 108 -1.00 -8.52 5.46
N SER A 109 -1.03 -7.18 5.50
CA SER A 109 -1.69 -6.41 6.56
C SER A 109 -3.21 -6.61 6.55
N GLY A 110 -3.83 -6.53 7.72
CA GLY A 110 -5.27 -6.65 7.91
C GLY A 110 -6.03 -5.35 7.64
N GLY A 111 -7.37 -5.39 7.84
CA GLY A 111 -8.24 -4.24 7.79
C GLY A 111 -8.66 -3.80 6.39
N ARG A 112 -9.15 -2.56 6.32
CA ARG A 112 -9.52 -1.89 5.06
C ARG A 112 -8.78 -0.56 4.98
N PRO A 113 -8.36 -0.12 3.76
CA PRO A 113 -7.83 1.23 3.59
C PRO A 113 -8.95 2.24 3.89
N GLY A 114 -8.58 3.34 4.50
CA GLY A 114 -9.49 4.39 4.92
C GLY A 114 -8.87 5.21 6.05
N GLU A 115 -9.54 6.24 6.47
CA GLU A 115 -9.18 7.05 7.64
C GLU A 115 -9.54 6.36 8.95
#